data_5a28951c2744ff54f02de0a3fb6a7348
#
_entry.id   5a28951c2744ff54f02de0a3fb6a7348
#
_cell.length_a   1.000
_cell.length_b   1.000
_cell.length_c   1.000
_cell.angle_alpha   90.00
_cell.angle_beta   90.00
_cell.angle_gamma   90.00
#
_symmetry.space_group_name_H-M   'P 1'
#
loop_
_entity.id
_entity.type
_entity.pdbx_description
1 polymer ?
#
loop_
_entity_poly.entity_id
_entity_poly.type
_entity_poly.pdbx_seq_one_letter_code
_entity_poly.pdbx_strand_id
1 'polypeptide(L)'
;MTPARTRKSKTRSRLERSSDGQVRSAPTIATDARGRPTRLYFGDFAGTVHAVDAATGEGIWRRSVRDHPDGTITGSVTLHDGRLFVPMSSTEIVSAINPDYACCTFRGGVTALAAADGRPLWRMHTTDAPRR
;
A
#
# COMPACT_ATOMS: atom_id res chain seq x y z
N MET A 1 21.68 3.08 -44.81
CA MET A 1 21.48 3.82 -43.54
C MET A 1 20.58 2.99 -42.63
N THR A 2 21.16 2.45 -41.57
CA THR A 2 20.36 1.75 -40.55
C THR A 2 19.73 2.79 -39.66
N PRO A 3 18.39 2.84 -39.48
CA PRO A 3 17.78 3.77 -38.56
C PRO A 3 18.29 3.49 -37.15
N ALA A 4 18.76 4.51 -36.47
CA ALA A 4 19.16 4.42 -35.08
C ALA A 4 17.99 3.83 -34.28
N ARG A 5 18.18 2.64 -33.70
CA ARG A 5 17.25 2.07 -32.74
C ARG A 5 17.15 3.06 -31.58
N THR A 6 16.07 3.79 -31.56
CA THR A 6 15.72 4.57 -30.37
C THR A 6 15.63 3.57 -29.21
N ARG A 7 16.64 3.54 -28.37
CA ARG A 7 16.56 2.85 -27.10
C ARG A 7 15.39 3.46 -26.35
N LYS A 8 14.22 2.85 -26.46
CA LYS A 8 13.13 3.17 -25.55
C LYS A 8 13.71 3.03 -24.15
N SER A 9 13.85 4.18 -23.50
CA SER A 9 14.31 4.27 -22.13
C SER A 9 13.62 3.19 -21.29
N LYS A 10 14.37 2.26 -20.76
CA LYS A 10 13.90 1.25 -19.80
C LYS A 10 13.53 1.86 -18.44
N THR A 11 13.37 3.17 -18.36
CA THR A 11 12.96 3.91 -17.19
C THR A 11 11.42 4.08 -17.15
N ARG A 12 10.69 3.02 -17.45
CA ARG A 12 9.38 2.88 -16.83
C ARG A 12 9.64 2.77 -15.34
N SER A 13 9.11 3.70 -14.57
CA SER A 13 9.43 3.84 -13.16
C SER A 13 9.39 2.48 -12.47
N ARG A 14 10.44 2.13 -11.74
CA ARG A 14 10.49 0.88 -10.96
C ARG A 14 9.32 0.78 -9.98
N LEU A 15 8.69 1.89 -9.63
CA LEU A 15 7.47 1.99 -8.83
C LEU A 15 6.28 1.28 -9.50
N GLU A 16 6.08 1.42 -10.82
CA GLU A 16 5.01 0.72 -11.55
C GLU A 16 5.19 -0.80 -11.55
N ARG A 17 6.41 -1.29 -11.38
CA ARG A 17 6.70 -2.73 -11.33
C ARG A 17 6.58 -3.33 -9.94
N SER A 18 6.57 -2.50 -8.91
CA SER A 18 6.51 -2.96 -7.53
C SER A 18 5.11 -2.97 -6.95
N SER A 19 4.15 -2.29 -7.60
CA SER A 19 2.77 -2.24 -7.15
C SER A 19 1.90 -3.27 -7.88
N ASP A 20 1.15 -4.08 -7.14
CA ASP A 20 0.17 -5.03 -7.68
C ASP A 20 -1.17 -4.37 -7.99
N GLY A 21 -1.38 -3.14 -7.56
CA GLY A 21 -2.59 -2.37 -7.75
C GLY A 21 -2.32 -0.88 -7.93
N GLN A 22 -3.39 -0.13 -8.18
CA GLN A 22 -3.30 1.33 -8.27
C GLN A 22 -2.92 1.93 -6.93
N VAL A 23 -2.01 2.91 -6.94
CA VAL A 23 -1.70 3.73 -5.77
C VAL A 23 -2.59 4.97 -5.79
N ARG A 24 -3.39 5.15 -4.74
CA ARG A 24 -4.35 6.27 -4.62
C ARG A 24 -4.09 7.18 -3.42
N SER A 25 -2.99 6.94 -2.72
CA SER A 25 -2.59 7.72 -1.56
C SER A 25 -1.23 8.37 -1.78
N ALA A 26 -0.94 9.41 -1.02
CA ALA A 26 0.38 10.00 -1.03
C ALA A 26 1.40 9.04 -0.42
N PRO A 27 2.61 8.94 -0.97
CA PRO A 27 3.68 8.19 -0.34
C PRO A 27 4.17 8.90 0.92
N THR A 28 4.59 8.12 1.90
CA THR A 28 5.23 8.61 3.12
C THR A 28 6.74 8.50 2.96
N ILE A 29 7.44 9.57 3.27
CA ILE A 29 8.89 9.69 3.06
C ILE A 29 9.60 9.56 4.40
N ALA A 30 10.51 8.60 4.52
CA ALA A 30 11.48 8.55 5.60
C ALA A 30 12.72 9.36 5.20
N THR A 31 13.25 10.11 6.15
CA THR A 31 14.45 10.93 5.97
C THR A 31 15.54 10.53 6.96
N ASP A 32 16.80 10.79 6.59
CA ASP A 32 17.92 10.69 7.52
C ASP A 32 18.00 11.93 8.43
N ALA A 33 19.00 11.94 9.32
CA ALA A 33 19.22 13.07 10.26
C ALA A 33 19.49 14.42 9.56
N ARG A 34 19.84 14.40 8.28
CA ARG A 34 20.05 15.60 7.44
C ARG A 34 18.84 15.98 6.61
N GLY A 35 17.70 15.29 6.80
CA GLY A 35 16.48 15.51 6.06
C GLY A 35 16.48 14.96 4.62
N ARG A 36 17.45 14.12 4.25
CA ARG A 36 17.50 13.52 2.92
C ARG A 36 16.58 12.31 2.86
N PRO A 37 15.73 12.18 1.80
CA PRO A 37 14.88 11.03 1.64
C PRO A 37 15.69 9.72 1.56
N THR A 38 15.29 8.72 2.33
CA THR A 38 15.93 7.40 2.35
C THR A 38 15.01 6.31 1.84
N ARG A 39 13.73 6.35 2.21
CA ARG A 39 12.71 5.38 1.82
C ARG A 39 11.38 6.05 1.53
N LEU A 40 10.61 5.42 0.65
CA LEU A 40 9.21 5.74 0.43
C LEU A 40 8.35 4.54 0.84
N TYR A 41 7.24 4.82 1.52
CA TYR A 41 6.24 3.83 1.89
C TYR A 41 4.90 4.24 1.31
N PHE A 42 4.19 3.30 0.72
CA PHE A 42 2.85 3.54 0.19
C PHE A 42 2.03 2.25 0.17
N GLY A 43 0.72 2.39 0.21
CA GLY A 43 -0.21 1.31 0.03
C GLY A 43 -0.85 1.33 -1.35
N ASP A 44 -1.20 0.18 -1.87
CA ASP A 44 -1.92 0.06 -3.13
C ASP A 44 -3.36 -0.45 -2.95
N PHE A 45 -4.10 -0.42 -4.04
CA PHE A 45 -5.50 -0.79 -4.06
C PHE A 45 -5.74 -2.30 -3.90
N ALA A 46 -4.70 -3.12 -4.08
CA ALA A 46 -4.73 -4.56 -3.79
C ALA A 46 -4.52 -4.88 -2.31
N GLY A 47 -4.31 -3.87 -1.46
CA GLY A 47 -4.07 -4.04 -0.02
C GLY A 47 -2.64 -4.42 0.32
N THR A 48 -1.68 -4.05 -0.52
CA THR A 48 -0.25 -4.29 -0.31
C THR A 48 0.46 -2.99 0.06
N VAL A 49 1.30 -3.07 1.08
CA VAL A 49 2.21 -1.98 1.47
C VAL A 49 3.57 -2.23 0.86
N HIS A 50 4.15 -1.19 0.30
CA HIS A 50 5.45 -1.20 -0.36
C HIS A 50 6.43 -0.28 0.37
N ALA A 51 7.67 -0.74 0.47
CA ALA A 51 8.82 0.08 0.84
C ALA A 51 9.80 0.07 -0.32
N VAL A 52 10.20 1.24 -0.77
CA VAL A 52 11.16 1.39 -1.85
C VAL A 52 12.29 2.33 -1.45
N ASP A 53 13.46 2.11 -2.02
CA ASP A 53 14.60 3.01 -1.87
C ASP A 53 14.31 4.34 -2.56
N ALA A 54 14.47 5.46 -1.84
CA ALA A 54 14.12 6.77 -2.36
C ALA A 54 15.08 7.26 -3.45
N ALA A 55 16.33 6.78 -3.46
CA ALA A 55 17.33 7.18 -4.45
C ALA A 55 17.20 6.39 -5.76
N THR A 56 16.86 5.10 -5.69
CA THR A 56 16.87 4.19 -6.83
C THR A 56 15.50 3.74 -7.29
N GLY A 57 14.48 3.83 -6.44
CA GLY A 57 13.13 3.30 -6.68
C GLY A 57 13.09 1.77 -6.63
N GLU A 58 14.13 1.11 -6.12
CA GLU A 58 14.13 -0.34 -5.94
C GLU A 58 13.25 -0.75 -4.77
N GLY A 59 12.49 -1.85 -4.94
CA GLY A 59 11.72 -2.44 -3.87
C GLY A 59 12.64 -2.98 -2.78
N ILE A 60 12.34 -2.63 -1.51
CA ILE A 60 13.03 -3.16 -0.33
C ILE A 60 12.23 -4.32 0.23
N TRP A 61 10.94 -4.08 0.48
CA TRP A 61 9.99 -5.11 0.88
C TRP A 61 8.56 -4.73 0.45
N ARG A 62 7.69 -5.71 0.41
CA ARG A 62 6.26 -5.52 0.28
C ARG A 62 5.51 -6.49 1.17
N ARG A 63 4.35 -6.06 1.68
CA ARG A 63 3.53 -6.83 2.62
C ARG A 63 2.06 -6.66 2.30
N SER A 64 1.37 -7.77 2.03
CA SER A 64 -0.09 -7.75 1.99
C SER A 64 -0.64 -7.63 3.41
N VAL A 65 -1.55 -6.69 3.61
CA VAL A 65 -2.28 -6.48 4.88
C VAL A 65 -3.77 -6.74 4.72
N ARG A 66 -4.16 -7.22 3.55
CA ARG A 66 -5.56 -7.52 3.23
C ARG A 66 -6.04 -8.75 4.00
N ASP A 67 -7.12 -8.62 4.73
CA ASP A 67 -7.80 -9.69 5.48
C ASP A 67 -9.23 -9.95 5.01
N HIS A 68 -9.66 -9.25 3.95
CA HIS A 68 -10.98 -9.37 3.33
C HIS A 68 -10.84 -9.27 1.82
N PRO A 69 -11.63 -10.00 1.01
CA PRO A 69 -11.54 -9.94 -0.47
C PRO A 69 -11.65 -8.53 -1.03
N ASP A 70 -12.48 -7.69 -0.42
CA ASP A 70 -12.68 -6.29 -0.82
C ASP A 70 -11.79 -5.29 -0.05
N GLY A 71 -10.85 -5.79 0.75
CA GLY A 71 -9.92 -4.94 1.49
C GLY A 71 -8.95 -4.21 0.58
N THR A 72 -8.75 -2.92 0.82
CA THR A 72 -7.89 -2.04 0.03
C THR A 72 -7.22 -0.99 0.91
N ILE A 73 -6.21 -0.33 0.37
CA ILE A 73 -5.56 0.82 1.01
C ILE A 73 -5.82 2.04 0.13
N THR A 74 -6.57 3.00 0.66
CA THR A 74 -6.86 4.28 -0.01
C THR A 74 -6.32 5.47 0.77
N GLY A 75 -6.01 5.29 2.05
CA GLY A 75 -5.36 6.29 2.89
C GLY A 75 -3.85 6.18 2.87
N SER A 76 -3.18 7.28 3.16
CA SER A 76 -1.72 7.29 3.30
C SER A 76 -1.29 6.50 4.53
N VAL A 77 -0.22 5.74 4.41
CA VAL A 77 0.42 5.12 5.57
C VAL A 77 1.12 6.20 6.40
N THR A 78 1.14 6.04 7.70
CA THR A 78 1.81 6.97 8.62
C THR A 78 3.04 6.30 9.20
N LEU A 79 4.18 6.98 9.09
CA LEU A 79 5.45 6.55 9.71
C LEU A 79 5.66 7.28 11.02
N HIS A 80 5.85 6.54 12.11
CA HIS A 80 6.22 7.10 13.39
C HIS A 80 7.05 6.08 14.18
N ASP A 81 8.20 6.52 14.64
CA ASP A 81 9.07 5.74 15.55
C ASP A 81 9.35 4.30 15.03
N GLY A 82 9.74 4.20 13.76
CA GLY A 82 10.07 2.92 13.11
C GLY A 82 8.88 2.01 12.82
N ARG A 83 7.65 2.52 12.94
CA ARG A 83 6.41 1.79 12.67
C ARG A 83 5.61 2.47 11.58
N LEU A 84 4.96 1.66 10.77
CA LEU A 84 3.99 2.10 9.77
C LEU A 84 2.59 1.75 10.27
N PHE A 85 1.71 2.72 10.26
CA PHE A 85 0.30 2.55 10.57
C PHE A 85 -0.49 2.63 9.28
N VAL A 86 -1.17 1.54 8.93
CA VAL A 86 -1.82 1.34 7.63
C VAL A 86 -3.32 1.29 7.84
N PRO A 87 -4.06 2.34 7.39
CA PRO A 87 -5.51 2.32 7.45
C PRO A 87 -6.07 1.41 6.36
N MET A 88 -7.03 0.57 6.74
CA MET A 88 -7.71 -0.35 5.83
C MET A 88 -9.10 0.16 5.48
N SER A 89 -9.36 0.22 4.18
CA SER A 89 -10.65 0.54 3.57
C SER A 89 -11.19 -0.65 2.78
N SER A 90 -12.37 -0.50 2.21
CA SER A 90 -13.05 -1.56 1.46
C SER A 90 -13.69 -1.02 0.20
N THR A 91 -13.73 -1.86 -0.82
CA THR A 91 -14.55 -1.68 -2.02
C THR A 91 -15.88 -2.43 -1.93
N GLU A 92 -16.27 -2.95 -0.77
CA GLU A 92 -17.46 -3.77 -0.57
C GLU A 92 -18.76 -3.04 -0.98
N ILE A 93 -18.75 -1.70 -0.94
CA ILE A 93 -19.86 -0.89 -1.46
C ILE A 93 -20.11 -1.15 -2.95
N VAL A 94 -19.07 -1.47 -3.73
CA VAL A 94 -19.21 -1.82 -5.15
C VAL A 94 -19.85 -3.19 -5.29
N SER A 95 -19.42 -4.15 -4.48
CA SER A 95 -20.02 -5.49 -4.42
C SER A 95 -21.49 -5.42 -4.01
N ALA A 96 -21.85 -4.49 -3.13
CA ALA A 96 -23.21 -4.26 -2.64
C ALA A 96 -24.18 -3.67 -3.69
N ILE A 97 -23.69 -3.26 -4.86
CA ILE A 97 -24.56 -2.88 -5.99
C ILE A 97 -25.30 -4.12 -6.52
N ASN A 98 -24.73 -5.31 -6.38
CA ASN A 98 -25.41 -6.56 -6.67
C ASN A 98 -26.45 -6.84 -5.57
N PRO A 99 -27.76 -6.91 -5.91
CA PRO A 99 -28.81 -7.14 -4.91
C PRO A 99 -28.70 -8.51 -4.21
N ASP A 100 -28.00 -9.47 -4.81
CA ASP A 100 -27.76 -10.80 -4.22
C ASP A 100 -26.55 -10.83 -3.27
N TYR A 101 -25.81 -9.72 -3.18
CA TYR A 101 -24.67 -9.64 -2.29
C TYR A 101 -25.10 -9.36 -0.85
N ALA A 102 -24.77 -10.29 0.05
CA ALA A 102 -25.05 -10.11 1.48
C ALA A 102 -24.06 -9.11 2.09
N CYS A 103 -24.32 -7.83 1.91
CA CYS A 103 -23.51 -6.77 2.50
C CYS A 103 -23.81 -6.64 4.00
N CYS A 104 -22.86 -6.35 4.86
CA CYS A 104 -21.45 -6.17 4.61
C CYS A 104 -20.66 -6.92 5.68
N THR A 105 -19.51 -7.46 5.35
CA THR A 105 -18.70 -8.23 6.27
C THR A 105 -17.33 -7.60 6.55
N PHE A 106 -16.93 -6.60 5.76
CA PHE A 106 -15.69 -5.88 6.00
C PHE A 106 -15.72 -5.10 7.31
N ARG A 107 -14.60 -5.12 7.99
CA ARG A 107 -14.36 -4.29 9.18
C ARG A 107 -13.20 -3.34 8.92
N GLY A 108 -13.45 -2.05 9.09
CA GLY A 108 -12.41 -1.04 9.07
C GLY A 108 -11.36 -1.32 10.14
N GLY A 109 -10.12 -0.96 9.88
CA GLY A 109 -9.06 -1.23 10.82
C GLY A 109 -7.76 -0.52 10.50
N VAL A 110 -6.81 -0.70 11.38
CA VAL A 110 -5.42 -0.25 11.25
C VAL A 110 -4.51 -1.44 11.50
N THR A 111 -3.54 -1.61 10.62
CA THR A 111 -2.45 -2.59 10.80
C THR A 111 -1.15 -1.84 11.05
N ALA A 112 -0.43 -2.21 12.10
CA ALA A 112 0.91 -1.71 12.35
C ALA A 112 1.96 -2.69 11.82
N LEU A 113 2.93 -2.16 11.09
CA LEU A 113 4.07 -2.90 10.54
C LEU A 113 5.38 -2.31 11.06
N ALA A 114 6.41 -3.14 11.20
CA ALA A 114 7.77 -2.65 11.35
C ALA A 114 8.24 -2.01 10.03
N ALA A 115 8.68 -0.76 10.07
CA ALA A 115 9.11 -0.05 8.86
C ALA A 115 10.35 -0.67 8.22
N ALA A 116 11.21 -1.32 9.01
CA ALA A 116 12.46 -1.91 8.54
C ALA A 116 12.25 -3.07 7.56
N ASP A 117 11.31 -3.97 7.83
CA ASP A 117 11.13 -5.23 7.11
C ASP A 117 9.68 -5.56 6.73
N GLY A 118 8.73 -4.71 7.13
CA GLY A 118 7.30 -4.93 6.86
C GLY A 118 6.66 -6.00 7.74
N ARG A 119 7.32 -6.44 8.82
CA ARG A 119 6.76 -7.42 9.74
C ARG A 119 5.51 -6.89 10.42
N PRO A 120 4.38 -7.65 10.42
CA PRO A 120 3.18 -7.27 11.16
C PRO A 120 3.46 -7.24 12.67
N LEU A 121 3.06 -6.15 13.32
CA LEU A 121 3.18 -5.98 14.78
C LEU A 121 1.86 -6.24 15.48
N TRP A 122 0.79 -5.62 14.97
CA TRP A 122 -0.57 -5.81 15.47
C TRP A 122 -1.60 -5.32 14.44
N ARG A 123 -2.84 -5.73 14.65
CA ARG A 123 -4.02 -5.25 13.92
C ARG A 123 -5.13 -4.91 14.89
N MET A 124 -5.81 -3.81 14.62
CA MET A 124 -6.97 -3.37 15.37
C MET A 124 -8.11 -3.08 14.41
N HIS A 125 -9.31 -3.56 14.72
CA HIS A 125 -10.53 -3.15 14.04
C HIS A 125 -11.08 -1.87 14.64
N THR A 126 -11.48 -0.92 13.81
CA THR A 126 -12.08 0.35 14.21
C THR A 126 -13.61 0.29 14.24
N THR A 127 -14.17 -0.78 13.70
CA THR A 127 -15.61 -1.04 13.69
C THR A 127 -15.92 -2.38 14.34
N ASP A 128 -17.10 -2.48 14.95
CA ASP A 128 -17.59 -3.76 15.49
C ASP A 128 -17.80 -4.80 14.37
N ALA A 129 -17.89 -6.07 14.76
CA ALA A 129 -18.30 -7.11 13.83
C ALA A 129 -19.72 -6.81 13.32
N PRO A 130 -20.00 -7.05 12.03
CA PRO A 130 -21.32 -6.88 11.47
C PRO A 130 -22.35 -7.69 12.28
N ARG A 131 -23.44 -7.08 12.66
CA ARG A 131 -24.56 -7.79 13.28
C ARG A 131 -25.28 -8.55 12.18
N ARG A 132 -25.45 -9.84 12.39
CA ARG A 132 -26.28 -10.68 11.50
C ARG A 132 -27.75 -10.46 11.82
#